data_4998ba7d1430adf8c4e9bc7295c4e003
#
_entry.id   4998ba7d1430adf8c4e9bc7295c4e003
#
_cell.length_a   1.000
_cell.length_b   1.000
_cell.length_c   1.000
_cell.angle_alpha   90.00
_cell.angle_beta   90.00
_cell.angle_gamma   90.00
#
_symmetry.space_group_name_H-M   'P 1'
#
loop_
_entity.id
_entity.type
_entity.pdbx_description
1 polymer ?
#
loop_
_entity_poly.entity_id
_entity_poly.type
_entity_poly.pdbx_seq_one_letter_code
_entity_poly.pdbx_strand_id
1 'polypeptide(L)'
;MLKKLLFITVFVALLSPFNALHAQLSAKDSIIYTTAVKNVVVTYHKNIGDQTGKYNGSQNAGYTISFYEGHPYFFKDELSKGSITYDNIVFDNVELLYDEAKDWVILQDSTHRIQLVSERLQGFTVFNQPFIRLEKNANIPIVSTGFYQVLYDGKIKLYKKEVKIIKEKFTNTPELKVLFEKLNYYYIKKADRFYRIVKKKDFLKIFNDKNKELNDFISNERLNFRKDKDNTLTKLVTYYDRLTSTEIIK
;
A
#
# COMPACT_ATOMS: atom_id res chain seq x y z
N MET A 1 49.92 -55.45 -21.08
CA MET A 1 48.62 -54.86 -21.42
C MET A 1 47.67 -54.75 -20.21
N LEU A 2 47.69 -55.72 -19.29
CA LEU A 2 46.73 -55.75 -18.14
C LEU A 2 46.87 -54.60 -17.12
N LYS A 3 48.09 -54.07 -16.87
CA LYS A 3 48.36 -52.98 -15.92
C LYS A 3 47.86 -51.61 -16.42
N LYS A 4 47.74 -51.38 -17.72
CA LYS A 4 47.18 -50.13 -18.30
C LYS A 4 45.64 -50.09 -18.25
N LEU A 5 45.03 -51.25 -18.28
CA LEU A 5 43.56 -51.35 -18.20
C LEU A 5 43.03 -51.10 -16.78
N LEU A 6 43.83 -51.49 -15.77
CA LEU A 6 43.46 -51.25 -14.37
C LEU A 6 43.52 -49.78 -13.97
N PHE A 7 44.41 -48.97 -14.57
CA PHE A 7 44.54 -47.54 -14.31
C PHE A 7 43.40 -46.73 -14.92
N ILE A 8 42.87 -47.16 -16.07
CA ILE A 8 41.75 -46.47 -16.70
C ILE A 8 40.45 -46.71 -15.96
N THR A 9 40.22 -47.89 -15.40
CA THR A 9 39.02 -48.18 -14.59
C THR A 9 38.98 -47.45 -13.27
N VAL A 10 40.11 -47.22 -12.61
CA VAL A 10 40.21 -46.45 -11.38
C VAL A 10 40.00 -44.96 -11.63
N PHE A 11 40.43 -44.42 -12.77
CA PHE A 11 40.25 -43.01 -13.09
C PHE A 11 38.80 -42.65 -13.48
N VAL A 12 38.04 -43.58 -14.07
CA VAL A 12 36.62 -43.38 -14.41
C VAL A 12 35.75 -43.41 -13.15
N ALA A 13 36.13 -44.16 -12.08
CA ALA A 13 35.39 -44.20 -10.82
C ALA A 13 35.52 -42.90 -9.99
N LEU A 14 36.54 -42.06 -10.27
CA LEU A 14 36.72 -40.75 -9.60
C LEU A 14 35.97 -39.57 -10.26
N LEU A 15 35.30 -39.80 -11.39
CA LEU A 15 34.48 -38.83 -12.09
C LEU A 15 32.98 -39.01 -11.86
N SER A 16 32.58 -39.67 -10.77
CA SER A 16 31.18 -39.64 -10.32
C SER A 16 30.78 -38.19 -10.03
N PRO A 17 29.72 -37.67 -10.68
CA PRO A 17 29.26 -36.32 -10.35
C PRO A 17 28.84 -36.32 -8.87
N PHE A 18 29.44 -35.44 -8.10
CA PHE A 18 28.92 -35.05 -6.80
C PHE A 18 27.50 -34.54 -7.05
N ASN A 19 26.49 -35.40 -6.88
CA ASN A 19 25.12 -34.95 -6.75
C ASN A 19 25.06 -34.11 -5.48
N ALA A 20 25.22 -32.80 -5.61
CA ALA A 20 24.91 -31.88 -4.54
C ALA A 20 23.43 -32.09 -4.23
N LEU A 21 23.13 -32.74 -3.10
CA LEU A 21 21.80 -32.76 -2.53
C LEU A 21 21.44 -31.30 -2.19
N HIS A 22 20.85 -30.63 -3.16
CA HIS A 22 20.12 -29.40 -2.86
C HIS A 22 18.89 -29.82 -2.06
N ALA A 23 18.94 -29.67 -0.75
CA ALA A 23 17.77 -29.73 0.09
C ALA A 23 16.86 -28.56 -0.31
N GLN A 24 16.00 -28.77 -1.31
CA GLN A 24 14.93 -27.83 -1.63
C GLN A 24 13.91 -27.95 -0.50
N LEU A 25 13.88 -26.92 0.36
CA LEU A 25 12.73 -26.77 1.25
C LEU A 25 11.46 -26.77 0.35
N SER A 26 10.57 -27.74 0.60
CA SER A 26 9.33 -27.79 -0.15
C SER A 26 8.52 -26.51 0.13
N ALA A 27 7.74 -26.06 -0.84
CA ALA A 27 6.83 -24.91 -0.63
C ALA A 27 5.92 -25.13 0.59
N LYS A 28 5.57 -26.38 0.88
CA LYS A 28 4.78 -26.79 2.05
C LYS A 28 5.54 -26.55 3.37
N ASP A 29 6.83 -26.87 3.42
CA ASP A 29 7.67 -26.65 4.61
C ASP A 29 7.88 -25.16 4.87
N SER A 30 8.03 -24.36 3.82
CA SER A 30 8.11 -22.91 3.90
C SER A 30 6.81 -22.31 4.46
N ILE A 31 5.65 -22.79 4.03
CA ILE A 31 4.34 -22.34 4.53
C ILE A 31 4.17 -22.75 6.01
N ILE A 32 4.53 -23.97 6.38
CA ILE A 32 4.45 -24.44 7.77
C ILE A 32 5.34 -23.61 8.67
N TYR A 33 6.58 -23.34 8.25
CA TYR A 33 7.53 -22.52 9.00
C TYR A 33 7.00 -21.09 9.17
N THR A 34 6.54 -20.46 8.09
CA THR A 34 6.00 -19.11 8.11
C THR A 34 4.76 -19.01 9.02
N THR A 35 3.89 -20.01 8.97
CA THR A 35 2.69 -20.09 9.83
C THR A 35 3.07 -20.29 11.29
N ALA A 36 4.04 -21.16 11.59
CA ALA A 36 4.52 -21.38 12.94
C ALA A 36 5.15 -20.10 13.54
N VAL A 37 6.01 -19.42 12.79
CA VAL A 37 6.61 -18.14 13.20
C VAL A 37 5.53 -17.09 13.43
N LYS A 38 4.56 -16.96 12.51
CA LYS A 38 3.43 -16.04 12.67
C LYS A 38 2.64 -16.32 13.95
N ASN A 39 2.34 -17.58 14.23
CA ASN A 39 1.60 -17.98 15.43
C ASN A 39 2.37 -17.68 16.72
N VAL A 40 3.70 -17.91 16.74
CA VAL A 40 4.55 -17.56 17.89
C VAL A 40 4.54 -16.05 18.10
N VAL A 41 4.69 -15.25 17.05
CA VAL A 41 4.67 -13.78 17.12
C VAL A 41 3.31 -13.29 17.62
N VAL A 42 2.20 -13.82 17.09
CA VAL A 42 0.85 -13.46 17.53
C VAL A 42 0.62 -13.82 19.00
N THR A 43 1.06 -15.01 19.42
CA THR A 43 0.94 -15.45 20.80
C THR A 43 1.79 -14.59 21.75
N TYR A 44 3.01 -14.24 21.34
CA TYR A 44 3.89 -13.34 22.08
C TYR A 44 3.22 -11.97 22.28
N HIS A 45 2.69 -11.36 21.21
CA HIS A 45 2.01 -10.08 21.30
C HIS A 45 0.70 -10.14 22.10
N LYS A 46 -0.04 -11.24 22.02
CA LYS A 46 -1.23 -11.46 22.83
C LYS A 46 -0.90 -11.52 24.34
N ASN A 47 0.23 -12.11 24.68
CA ASN A 47 0.65 -12.26 26.10
C ASN A 47 1.27 -10.99 26.68
N ILE A 48 1.88 -10.13 25.84
CA ILE A 48 2.46 -8.85 26.27
C ILE A 48 1.35 -7.79 26.48
N GLY A 49 0.16 -7.95 25.86
CA GLY A 49 -0.97 -7.02 25.98
C GLY A 49 -0.59 -5.59 25.60
N ASP A 50 -0.83 -4.62 26.49
CA ASP A 50 -0.60 -3.20 26.24
C ASP A 50 0.87 -2.80 26.09
N GLN A 51 1.81 -3.70 26.42
CA GLN A 51 3.24 -3.52 26.16
C GLN A 51 3.66 -3.85 24.74
N THR A 52 2.72 -4.17 23.85
CA THR A 52 3.04 -4.44 22.43
C THR A 52 3.58 -3.21 21.72
N GLY A 53 4.51 -3.44 20.79
CA GLY A 53 5.14 -2.36 20.02
C GLY A 53 4.16 -1.43 19.27
N LYS A 54 2.90 -1.85 19.07
CA LYS A 54 1.85 -1.02 18.43
C LYS A 54 1.49 0.23 19.22
N TYR A 55 1.75 0.26 20.52
CA TYR A 55 1.49 1.42 21.38
C TYR A 55 2.69 2.34 21.59
N ASN A 56 3.81 2.09 20.88
CA ASN A 56 4.96 2.99 20.89
C ASN A 56 4.70 4.23 20.02
N GLY A 57 3.92 5.15 20.56
CA GLY A 57 3.58 6.43 19.92
C GLY A 57 3.44 7.53 20.97
N SER A 58 3.12 8.74 20.52
CA SER A 58 2.79 9.86 21.40
C SER A 58 1.27 9.95 21.63
N GLN A 59 0.87 10.44 22.80
CA GLN A 59 -0.53 10.72 23.07
C GLN A 59 -1.06 11.76 22.06
N ASN A 60 -2.16 11.45 21.38
CA ASN A 60 -2.79 12.36 20.44
C ASN A 60 -3.83 13.23 21.18
N ALA A 61 -3.53 14.52 21.28
CA ALA A 61 -4.41 15.51 21.92
C ALA A 61 -5.53 16.04 20.97
N GLY A 62 -5.56 15.58 19.72
CA GLY A 62 -6.54 16.05 18.73
C GLY A 62 -6.26 17.48 18.22
N TYR A 63 -7.33 18.19 17.88
CA TYR A 63 -7.30 19.56 17.40
C TYR A 63 -7.84 20.51 18.48
N THR A 64 -7.12 21.61 18.70
CA THR A 64 -7.46 22.59 19.76
C THR A 64 -8.57 23.57 19.34
N ILE A 65 -8.91 23.65 18.06
CA ILE A 65 -9.93 24.58 17.54
C ILE A 65 -11.27 23.86 17.49
N SER A 66 -12.31 24.46 18.07
CA SER A 66 -13.64 23.83 18.24
C SER A 66 -14.61 24.05 17.07
N PHE A 67 -14.26 24.94 16.10
CA PHE A 67 -15.19 25.35 15.04
C PHE A 67 -14.64 25.02 13.66
N TYR A 68 -14.69 23.74 13.30
CA TYR A 68 -14.35 23.28 11.94
C TYR A 68 -15.63 22.94 11.16
N GLU A 69 -15.65 23.36 9.89
CA GLU A 69 -16.56 22.78 8.89
C GLU A 69 -15.85 21.55 8.27
N GLY A 70 -16.42 20.35 8.49
CA GLY A 70 -15.81 19.07 8.15
C GLY A 70 -14.90 18.52 9.25
N HIS A 71 -14.04 17.59 8.89
CA HIS A 71 -13.14 16.90 9.82
C HIS A 71 -11.82 16.51 9.10
N PRO A 72 -10.71 16.31 9.84
CA PRO A 72 -9.41 15.96 9.27
C PRO A 72 -9.30 14.50 8.80
N TYR A 73 -10.17 13.62 9.30
CA TYR A 73 -10.04 12.19 9.18
C TYR A 73 -10.52 11.64 7.84
N PHE A 74 -9.94 10.52 7.40
CA PHE A 74 -10.38 9.80 6.21
C PHE A 74 -11.82 9.35 6.35
N PHE A 75 -12.60 9.56 5.31
CA PHE A 75 -14.00 9.17 5.13
C PHE A 75 -14.96 9.73 6.19
N LYS A 76 -14.80 9.39 7.49
CA LYS A 76 -15.65 9.81 8.61
C LYS A 76 -14.83 10.17 9.85
N ASP A 77 -15.40 11.00 10.72
CA ASP A 77 -14.87 11.27 12.06
C ASP A 77 -15.34 10.20 13.07
N GLU A 78 -15.04 8.95 12.74
CA GLU A 78 -15.40 7.78 13.52
C GLU A 78 -14.25 6.77 13.48
N LEU A 79 -14.03 6.07 14.59
CA LEU A 79 -13.10 4.95 14.65
C LEU A 79 -13.57 3.84 13.69
N SER A 80 -12.64 3.24 13.00
CA SER A 80 -12.87 2.09 12.15
C SER A 80 -12.03 0.92 12.60
N LYS A 81 -12.61 -0.27 12.63
CA LYS A 81 -11.84 -1.50 12.75
C LYS A 81 -11.04 -1.73 11.48
N GLY A 82 -9.78 -2.08 11.65
CA GLY A 82 -8.88 -2.32 10.53
C GLY A 82 -7.66 -3.12 10.96
N SER A 83 -6.60 -3.01 10.18
CA SER A 83 -5.30 -3.64 10.46
C SER A 83 -4.18 -2.64 10.24
N ILE A 84 -3.05 -2.87 10.90
CA ILE A 84 -1.82 -2.12 10.67
C ILE A 84 -0.67 -3.09 10.46
N THR A 85 0.29 -2.70 9.62
CA THR A 85 1.61 -3.34 9.53
C THR A 85 2.62 -2.38 10.13
N TYR A 86 3.09 -2.70 11.33
CA TYR A 86 3.97 -1.85 12.14
C TYR A 86 5.22 -2.62 12.51
N ASP A 87 6.42 -2.12 12.20
CA ASP A 87 7.69 -2.84 12.31
C ASP A 87 7.67 -4.21 11.62
N ASN A 88 7.01 -4.30 10.45
CA ASN A 88 6.78 -5.54 9.69
C ASN A 88 5.90 -6.58 10.41
N ILE A 89 5.24 -6.23 11.51
CA ILE A 89 4.30 -7.09 12.22
C ILE A 89 2.89 -6.62 11.89
N VAL A 90 2.04 -7.59 11.53
CA VAL A 90 0.63 -7.30 11.25
C VAL A 90 -0.18 -7.40 12.54
N PHE A 91 -0.94 -6.36 12.85
CA PHE A 91 -1.92 -6.33 13.92
C PHE A 91 -3.30 -6.16 13.32
N ASP A 92 -4.14 -7.16 13.47
CA ASP A 92 -5.51 -7.17 12.98
C ASP A 92 -6.50 -6.68 14.06
N ASN A 93 -7.68 -6.26 13.60
CA ASN A 93 -8.80 -5.86 14.46
C ASN A 93 -8.44 -4.73 15.44
N VAL A 94 -7.68 -3.76 14.98
CA VAL A 94 -7.36 -2.54 15.73
C VAL A 94 -8.37 -1.43 15.41
N GLU A 95 -8.72 -0.63 16.40
CA GLU A 95 -9.56 0.56 16.21
C GLU A 95 -8.68 1.75 15.89
N LEU A 96 -8.87 2.35 14.71
CA LEU A 96 -8.02 3.43 14.23
C LEU A 96 -8.76 4.55 13.52
N LEU A 97 -8.10 5.70 13.47
CA LEU A 97 -8.40 6.84 12.63
C LEU A 97 -7.19 7.14 11.75
N TYR A 98 -7.43 7.63 10.54
CA TYR A 98 -6.39 8.22 9.71
C TYR A 98 -6.65 9.71 9.52
N ASP A 99 -5.75 10.54 10.03
CA ASP A 99 -5.78 12.00 9.89
C ASP A 99 -5.07 12.39 8.59
N GLU A 100 -5.84 12.81 7.58
CA GLU A 100 -5.35 13.20 6.26
C GLU A 100 -4.75 14.61 6.22
N ALA A 101 -4.97 15.42 7.26
CA ALA A 101 -4.38 16.75 7.34
C ALA A 101 -2.94 16.69 7.87
N LYS A 102 -2.69 15.81 8.83
CA LYS A 102 -1.37 15.61 9.45
C LYS A 102 -0.62 14.39 8.90
N ASP A 103 -1.29 13.55 8.11
CA ASP A 103 -0.78 12.27 7.60
C ASP A 103 -0.41 11.30 8.74
N TRP A 104 -1.29 11.21 9.77
CA TRP A 104 -1.07 10.43 10.99
C TRP A 104 -2.09 9.32 11.14
N VAL A 105 -1.62 8.14 11.55
CA VAL A 105 -2.50 7.04 11.99
C VAL A 105 -2.57 7.05 13.51
N ILE A 106 -3.80 7.05 14.01
CA ILE A 106 -4.12 7.15 15.43
C ILE A 106 -4.84 5.88 15.82
N LEU A 107 -4.32 5.15 16.81
CA LEU A 107 -5.00 4.02 17.42
C LEU A 107 -5.81 4.50 18.63
N GLN A 108 -6.96 3.83 18.84
CA GLN A 108 -7.68 3.90 20.10
C GLN A 108 -7.26 2.72 20.96
N ASP A 109 -6.70 3.01 22.12
CA ASP A 109 -6.62 2.09 23.24
C ASP A 109 -7.72 2.45 24.25
N SER A 110 -8.15 1.51 25.06
CA SER A 110 -9.30 1.58 25.97
C SER A 110 -9.69 3.00 26.42
N THR A 111 -8.74 3.86 26.76
CA THR A 111 -8.95 5.22 27.24
C THR A 111 -8.16 6.31 26.51
N HIS A 112 -7.18 5.95 25.69
CA HIS A 112 -6.25 6.91 25.10
C HIS A 112 -6.16 6.77 23.57
N ARG A 113 -5.95 7.90 22.89
CA ARG A 113 -5.59 7.93 21.49
C ARG A 113 -4.08 8.05 21.35
N ILE A 114 -3.49 7.13 20.62
CA ILE A 114 -2.06 7.02 20.40
C ILE A 114 -1.76 7.27 18.94
N GLN A 115 -0.99 8.30 18.64
CA GLN A 115 -0.45 8.54 17.32
C GLN A 115 0.73 7.60 17.08
N LEU A 116 0.66 6.79 16.03
CA LEU A 116 1.76 5.91 15.64
C LEU A 116 2.93 6.68 15.04
N VAL A 117 4.14 6.13 15.20
CA VAL A 117 5.35 6.63 14.54
C VAL A 117 5.27 6.24 13.05
N SER A 118 5.06 7.22 12.17
CA SER A 118 4.79 6.99 10.74
C SER A 118 5.91 6.23 10.02
N GLU A 119 7.18 6.42 10.43
CA GLU A 119 8.36 5.77 9.86
C GLU A 119 8.37 4.26 10.10
N ARG A 120 7.71 3.80 11.17
CA ARG A 120 7.60 2.39 11.57
C ARG A 120 6.36 1.71 11.00
N LEU A 121 5.45 2.47 10.37
CA LEU A 121 4.20 1.98 9.80
C LEU A 121 4.34 1.79 8.29
N GLN A 122 4.32 0.54 7.82
CA GLN A 122 4.42 0.19 6.40
C GLN A 122 3.09 0.34 5.68
N GLY A 123 1.98 0.12 6.38
CA GLY A 123 0.65 0.25 5.82
C GLY A 123 -0.45 -0.02 6.84
N PHE A 124 -1.67 0.23 6.45
CA PHE A 124 -2.86 -0.01 7.29
C PHE A 124 -4.11 -0.16 6.42
N THR A 125 -5.16 -0.70 7.02
CA THR A 125 -6.50 -0.74 6.45
C THR A 125 -7.46 0.01 7.35
N VAL A 126 -8.22 0.95 6.81
CA VAL A 126 -9.25 1.74 7.50
C VAL A 126 -10.50 1.82 6.62
N PHE A 127 -11.69 1.61 7.17
CA PHE A 127 -12.96 1.50 6.41
C PHE A 127 -12.85 0.54 5.22
N ASN A 128 -12.17 -0.59 5.40
CA ASN A 128 -11.87 -1.59 4.36
C ASN A 128 -11.05 -1.04 3.17
N GLN A 129 -10.40 0.11 3.33
CA GLN A 129 -9.53 0.69 2.30
C GLN A 129 -8.07 0.49 2.70
N PRO A 130 -7.26 -0.16 1.86
CA PRO A 130 -5.85 -0.38 2.12
C PRO A 130 -5.02 0.87 1.82
N PHE A 131 -4.05 1.12 2.69
CA PHE A 131 -3.06 2.18 2.57
C PHE A 131 -1.66 1.62 2.71
N ILE A 132 -0.73 2.17 1.93
CA ILE A 132 0.70 1.88 2.05
C ILE A 132 1.48 3.17 2.27
N ARG A 133 2.63 3.05 2.94
CA ARG A 133 3.57 4.15 3.04
C ARG A 133 4.49 4.16 1.82
N LEU A 134 4.58 5.30 1.14
CA LEU A 134 5.58 5.55 0.13
C LEU A 134 6.57 6.59 0.64
N GLU A 135 7.85 6.42 0.30
CA GLU A 135 8.92 7.34 0.67
C GLU A 135 9.48 8.01 -0.57
N LYS A 136 9.57 9.33 -0.52
CA LYS A 136 10.27 10.08 -1.55
C LYS A 136 11.75 9.70 -1.55
N ASN A 137 12.27 9.34 -2.72
CA ASN A 137 13.69 9.10 -2.92
C ASN A 137 14.12 9.51 -4.34
N ALA A 138 15.39 9.33 -4.69
CA ALA A 138 15.93 9.72 -6.00
C ALA A 138 15.24 9.00 -7.18
N ASN A 139 14.75 7.75 -6.96
CA ASN A 139 14.09 6.95 -8.01
C ASN A 139 12.61 7.34 -8.21
N ILE A 140 11.97 7.92 -7.17
CA ILE A 140 10.55 8.32 -7.21
C ILE A 140 10.34 9.77 -6.73
N PRO A 141 11.00 10.76 -7.34
CA PRO A 141 11.00 12.15 -6.87
C PRO A 141 9.64 12.84 -6.92
N ILE A 142 8.69 12.32 -7.73
CA ILE A 142 7.34 12.89 -7.87
C ILE A 142 6.38 12.50 -6.74
N VAL A 143 6.75 11.51 -5.94
CA VAL A 143 5.98 11.02 -4.79
C VAL A 143 6.47 11.73 -3.54
N SER A 144 5.57 12.27 -2.73
CA SER A 144 5.90 12.75 -1.38
C SER A 144 5.92 11.60 -0.39
N THR A 145 6.77 11.67 0.64
CA THR A 145 6.68 10.71 1.75
C THR A 145 5.31 10.80 2.42
N GLY A 146 4.72 9.64 2.77
CA GLY A 146 3.46 9.55 3.48
C GLY A 146 2.59 8.39 3.01
N PHE A 147 1.32 8.37 3.43
CA PHE A 147 0.39 7.28 3.16
C PHE A 147 -0.43 7.52 1.90
N TYR A 148 -0.66 6.43 1.16
CA TYR A 148 -1.37 6.42 -0.11
C TYR A 148 -2.40 5.30 -0.10
N GLN A 149 -3.64 5.63 -0.40
CA GLN A 149 -4.69 4.63 -0.64
C GLN A 149 -4.35 3.81 -1.88
N VAL A 150 -4.47 2.50 -1.78
CA VAL A 150 -4.29 1.58 -2.90
C VAL A 150 -5.65 1.38 -3.56
N LEU A 151 -5.86 2.00 -4.73
CA LEU A 151 -7.10 1.85 -5.50
C LEU A 151 -7.07 0.62 -6.40
N TYR A 152 -5.88 0.20 -6.82
CA TYR A 152 -5.67 -1.01 -7.63
C TYR A 152 -4.26 -1.56 -7.40
N ASP A 153 -4.16 -2.88 -7.21
CA ASP A 153 -2.92 -3.60 -6.96
C ASP A 153 -2.78 -4.82 -7.89
N GLY A 154 -2.44 -4.58 -9.17
CA GLY A 154 -2.14 -5.58 -10.19
C GLY A 154 -0.71 -5.41 -10.71
N LYS A 155 -0.47 -5.77 -11.99
CA LYS A 155 0.81 -5.46 -12.68
C LYS A 155 1.06 -3.96 -12.72
N ILE A 156 -0.01 -3.20 -12.93
CA ILE A 156 -0.05 -1.76 -12.75
C ILE A 156 -0.61 -1.49 -11.35
N LYS A 157 -0.05 -0.52 -10.63
CA LYS A 157 -0.60 -0.11 -9.34
C LYS A 157 -1.14 1.30 -9.44
N LEU A 158 -2.30 1.54 -8.84
CA LEU A 158 -2.94 2.85 -8.80
C LEU A 158 -3.04 3.30 -7.34
N TYR A 159 -2.48 4.45 -7.06
CA TYR A 159 -2.45 5.07 -5.74
C TYR A 159 -3.16 6.42 -5.76
N LYS A 160 -3.86 6.71 -4.66
CA LYS A 160 -4.42 8.02 -4.37
C LYS A 160 -3.82 8.56 -3.07
N LYS A 161 -3.38 9.81 -3.07
CA LYS A 161 -3.14 10.57 -1.85
C LYS A 161 -4.20 11.65 -1.73
N GLU A 162 -5.06 11.54 -0.72
CA GLU A 162 -5.93 12.62 -0.30
C GLU A 162 -5.20 13.40 0.80
N VAL A 163 -5.25 14.72 0.71
CA VAL A 163 -4.70 15.62 1.72
C VAL A 163 -5.78 16.60 2.09
N LYS A 164 -6.01 16.79 3.39
CA LYS A 164 -6.91 17.83 3.88
C LYS A 164 -6.11 19.03 4.34
N ILE A 165 -6.37 20.18 3.74
CA ILE A 165 -5.74 21.44 4.14
C ILE A 165 -6.72 22.28 4.94
N ILE A 166 -6.19 22.92 5.98
CA ILE A 166 -6.97 23.84 6.82
C ILE A 166 -7.01 25.19 6.10
N LYS A 167 -8.22 25.68 5.83
CA LYS A 167 -8.45 27.01 5.27
C LYS A 167 -9.30 27.85 6.18
N GLU A 168 -8.91 29.09 6.37
CA GLU A 168 -9.73 30.10 7.03
C GLU A 168 -10.75 30.64 6.03
N LYS A 169 -11.99 30.72 6.47
CA LYS A 169 -13.10 31.28 5.71
C LYS A 169 -13.56 32.55 6.40
N PHE A 170 -13.28 33.69 5.81
CA PHE A 170 -13.81 34.97 6.26
C PHE A 170 -15.31 34.99 6.02
N THR A 171 -16.07 35.21 7.08
CA THR A 171 -17.53 35.37 7.05
C THR A 171 -17.89 36.79 7.41
N ASN A 172 -19.09 37.24 7.08
CA ASN A 172 -19.59 38.56 7.47
C ASN A 172 -19.93 38.66 8.98
N THR A 173 -19.66 37.59 9.74
CA THR A 173 -19.76 37.54 11.21
C THR A 173 -18.37 37.59 11.80
N PRO A 174 -18.19 38.10 13.05
CA PRO A 174 -16.86 38.15 13.71
C PRO A 174 -16.28 36.76 14.03
N GLU A 175 -16.99 35.69 13.73
CA GLU A 175 -16.52 34.30 13.96
C GLU A 175 -15.65 33.83 12.80
N LEU A 176 -14.40 33.46 13.11
CA LEU A 176 -13.51 32.79 12.18
C LEU A 176 -14.01 31.36 11.95
N LYS A 177 -14.46 31.06 10.74
CA LYS A 177 -14.77 29.68 10.32
C LYS A 177 -13.56 29.03 9.69
N VAL A 178 -13.23 27.85 10.14
CA VAL A 178 -12.12 27.04 9.62
C VAL A 178 -12.71 25.82 8.93
N LEU A 179 -12.27 25.52 7.73
CA LEU A 179 -12.74 24.37 6.97
C LEU A 179 -11.60 23.46 6.53
N PHE A 180 -11.90 22.17 6.38
CA PHE A 180 -11.00 21.18 5.77
C PHE A 180 -11.31 21.04 4.28
N GLU A 181 -10.40 21.50 3.42
CA GLU A 181 -10.53 21.32 1.97
C GLU A 181 -9.73 20.11 1.50
N LYS A 182 -10.36 19.26 0.67
CA LYS A 182 -9.74 18.05 0.14
C LYS A 182 -8.98 18.30 -1.14
N LEU A 183 -7.75 17.82 -1.23
CA LEU A 183 -6.93 17.77 -2.43
C LEU A 183 -6.57 16.33 -2.76
N ASN A 184 -6.84 15.90 -3.99
CA ASN A 184 -6.61 14.53 -4.44
C ASN A 184 -5.48 14.47 -5.47
N TYR A 185 -4.51 13.59 -5.22
CA TYR A 185 -3.38 13.32 -6.09
C TYR A 185 -3.40 11.85 -6.49
N TYR A 186 -3.22 11.56 -7.78
CA TYR A 186 -3.27 10.20 -8.32
C TYR A 186 -1.93 9.85 -8.95
N TYR A 187 -1.47 8.63 -8.68
CA TYR A 187 -0.21 8.11 -9.17
C TYR A 187 -0.39 6.71 -9.71
N ILE A 188 0.23 6.45 -10.87
CA ILE A 188 0.33 5.12 -11.45
C ILE A 188 1.78 4.67 -11.29
N LYS A 189 1.97 3.44 -10.81
CA LYS A 189 3.24 2.73 -10.90
C LYS A 189 3.13 1.69 -12.03
N LYS A 190 3.90 1.89 -13.11
CA LYS A 190 4.07 0.94 -14.24
C LYS A 190 5.52 0.51 -14.27
N ALA A 191 5.79 -0.77 -14.08
CA ALA A 191 7.12 -1.29 -13.77
C ALA A 191 7.70 -0.54 -12.54
N ASP A 192 8.90 0.01 -12.63
CA ASP A 192 9.55 0.74 -11.54
C ASP A 192 9.40 2.27 -11.61
N ARG A 193 8.51 2.76 -12.47
CA ARG A 193 8.30 4.20 -12.68
C ARG A 193 6.96 4.64 -12.14
N PHE A 194 6.95 5.80 -11.47
CA PHE A 194 5.75 6.48 -11.03
C PHE A 194 5.38 7.61 -11.98
N TYR A 195 4.07 7.78 -12.21
CA TYR A 195 3.51 8.81 -13.07
C TYR A 195 2.34 9.49 -12.35
N ARG A 196 2.36 10.82 -12.31
CA ARG A 196 1.24 11.61 -11.76
C ARG A 196 0.15 11.78 -12.81
N ILE A 197 -1.10 11.58 -12.43
CA ILE A 197 -2.27 11.71 -13.30
C ILE A 197 -3.11 12.91 -12.87
N VAL A 198 -3.08 13.95 -13.69
CA VAL A 198 -3.92 15.13 -13.50
C VAL A 198 -5.13 15.07 -14.42
N LYS A 199 -4.94 14.73 -15.71
CA LYS A 199 -5.94 14.75 -16.78
C LYS A 199 -6.02 13.42 -17.49
N LYS A 200 -7.10 13.18 -18.26
CA LYS A 200 -7.28 12.04 -19.15
C LYS A 200 -6.05 11.83 -20.07
N LYS A 201 -5.53 12.91 -20.65
CA LYS A 201 -4.38 12.84 -21.56
C LYS A 201 -3.10 12.29 -20.91
N ASP A 202 -2.91 12.53 -19.61
CA ASP A 202 -1.74 12.02 -18.89
C ASP A 202 -1.81 10.49 -18.80
N PHE A 203 -3.00 9.96 -18.50
CA PHE A 203 -3.27 8.54 -18.49
C PHE A 203 -3.02 7.90 -19.87
N LEU A 204 -3.63 8.44 -20.92
CA LEU A 204 -3.50 7.91 -22.29
C LEU A 204 -2.07 7.99 -22.82
N LYS A 205 -1.27 8.98 -22.35
CA LYS A 205 0.17 9.05 -22.70
C LYS A 205 1.00 7.92 -22.11
N ILE A 206 0.66 7.46 -20.88
CA ILE A 206 1.36 6.36 -20.21
C ILE A 206 1.02 5.02 -20.88
N PHE A 207 -0.20 4.89 -21.40
CA PHE A 207 -0.76 3.69 -22.01
C PHE A 207 -1.03 3.87 -23.50
N ASN A 208 -0.08 4.52 -24.20
CA ASN A 208 -0.23 4.85 -25.63
C ASN A 208 -0.28 3.62 -26.52
N ASP A 209 0.28 2.50 -26.09
CA ASP A 209 0.25 1.19 -26.73
C ASP A 209 -1.17 0.61 -26.89
N LYS A 210 -2.12 1.05 -26.06
CA LYS A 210 -3.55 0.65 -26.09
C LYS A 210 -4.50 1.84 -26.16
N ASN A 211 -4.06 2.92 -26.81
CA ASN A 211 -4.78 4.21 -26.78
C ASN A 211 -6.18 4.10 -27.41
N LYS A 212 -6.33 3.37 -28.51
CA LYS A 212 -7.62 3.18 -29.19
C LYS A 212 -8.59 2.41 -28.27
N GLU A 213 -8.17 1.24 -27.80
CA GLU A 213 -8.96 0.38 -26.94
C GLU A 213 -9.42 1.10 -25.65
N LEU A 214 -8.52 1.89 -25.07
CA LEU A 214 -8.81 2.68 -23.86
C LEU A 214 -9.80 3.81 -24.15
N ASN A 215 -9.68 4.50 -25.29
CA ASN A 215 -10.67 5.54 -25.66
C ASN A 215 -12.05 4.94 -25.96
N ASP A 216 -12.10 3.81 -26.65
CA ASP A 216 -13.35 3.09 -26.92
C ASP A 216 -14.00 2.64 -25.60
N PHE A 217 -13.22 2.09 -24.67
CA PHE A 217 -13.69 1.70 -23.34
C PHE A 217 -14.22 2.89 -22.53
N ILE A 218 -13.51 4.05 -22.55
CA ILE A 218 -13.97 5.28 -21.88
C ILE A 218 -15.34 5.70 -22.43
N SER A 219 -15.53 5.63 -23.74
CA SER A 219 -16.76 6.03 -24.40
C SER A 219 -17.91 5.07 -24.10
N ASN A 220 -17.67 3.77 -24.22
CA ASN A 220 -18.68 2.72 -24.01
C ASN A 220 -19.15 2.67 -22.56
N GLU A 221 -18.22 2.78 -21.58
CA GLU A 221 -18.52 2.80 -20.16
C GLU A 221 -18.94 4.19 -19.64
N ARG A 222 -18.98 5.20 -20.50
CA ARG A 222 -19.31 6.60 -20.17
C ARG A 222 -18.49 7.15 -18.98
N LEU A 223 -17.19 6.82 -18.95
CA LEU A 223 -16.31 7.19 -17.84
C LEU A 223 -16.02 8.70 -17.83
N ASN A 224 -16.06 9.30 -16.64
CA ASN A 224 -15.88 10.74 -16.47
C ASN A 224 -14.80 11.10 -15.45
N PHE A 225 -13.64 11.53 -15.94
CA PHE A 225 -12.48 11.95 -15.14
C PHE A 225 -12.74 13.12 -14.17
N ARG A 226 -13.74 13.94 -14.41
CA ARG A 226 -14.05 15.09 -13.56
C ARG A 226 -15.03 14.72 -12.46
N LYS A 227 -16.02 13.88 -12.79
CA LYS A 227 -17.12 13.56 -11.89
C LYS A 227 -16.76 12.46 -10.91
N ASP A 228 -16.07 11.42 -11.38
CA ASP A 228 -15.71 10.24 -10.60
C ASP A 228 -14.35 9.70 -11.06
N LYS A 229 -13.31 10.33 -10.56
CA LYS A 229 -11.92 10.02 -10.98
C LYS A 229 -11.43 8.71 -10.39
N ASP A 230 -11.81 8.38 -9.15
CA ASP A 230 -11.40 7.16 -8.47
C ASP A 230 -11.87 5.93 -9.25
N ASN A 231 -13.17 5.82 -9.51
CA ASN A 231 -13.77 4.72 -10.27
C ASN A 231 -13.29 4.71 -11.73
N THR A 232 -13.18 5.89 -12.36
CA THR A 232 -12.70 5.99 -13.74
C THR A 232 -11.29 5.43 -13.89
N LEU A 233 -10.36 5.85 -13.05
CA LEU A 233 -8.98 5.38 -13.10
C LEU A 233 -8.86 3.90 -12.74
N THR A 234 -9.59 3.44 -11.73
CA THR A 234 -9.60 2.03 -11.31
C THR A 234 -10.08 1.14 -12.45
N LYS A 235 -11.21 1.47 -13.09
CA LYS A 235 -11.72 0.72 -14.25
C LYS A 235 -10.72 0.69 -15.41
N LEU A 236 -10.10 1.81 -15.72
CA LEU A 236 -9.13 1.91 -16.81
C LEU A 236 -7.86 1.10 -16.57
N VAL A 237 -7.31 1.14 -15.37
CA VAL A 237 -6.12 0.35 -15.02
C VAL A 237 -6.44 -1.15 -15.04
N THR A 238 -7.59 -1.54 -14.47
CA THR A 238 -8.07 -2.93 -14.50
C THR A 238 -8.26 -3.43 -15.94
N TYR A 239 -8.84 -2.61 -16.81
CA TYR A 239 -9.05 -2.96 -18.21
C TYR A 239 -7.72 -3.13 -18.95
N TYR A 240 -6.77 -2.20 -18.76
CA TYR A 240 -5.45 -2.29 -19.35
C TYR A 240 -4.68 -3.53 -18.89
N ASP A 241 -4.67 -3.84 -17.61
CA ASP A 241 -4.00 -5.04 -17.06
C ASP A 241 -4.59 -6.31 -17.67
N ARG A 242 -5.90 -6.38 -17.86
CA ARG A 242 -6.57 -7.51 -18.51
C ARG A 242 -6.15 -7.65 -19.98
N LEU A 243 -6.15 -6.56 -20.75
CA LEU A 243 -5.73 -6.57 -22.15
C LEU A 243 -4.30 -7.11 -22.32
N THR A 244 -3.38 -6.63 -21.49
CA THR A 244 -1.96 -7.02 -21.57
C THR A 244 -1.68 -8.41 -20.99
N SER A 245 -2.51 -8.92 -20.11
CA SER A 245 -2.38 -10.29 -19.59
C SER A 245 -2.81 -11.35 -20.59
N THR A 246 -3.80 -11.06 -21.44
CA THR A 246 -4.30 -11.99 -22.46
C THR A 246 -3.33 -12.13 -23.64
N GLU A 247 -2.48 -11.15 -23.89
CA GLU A 247 -1.48 -11.20 -24.98
C GLU A 247 -0.26 -12.09 -24.67
N ILE A 248 0.01 -12.40 -23.40
CA ILE A 248 1.14 -13.24 -22.99
C ILE A 248 0.83 -14.74 -23.16
N ILE A 249 -0.44 -15.11 -23.35
CA ILE A 249 -0.89 -16.50 -23.43
C ILE A 249 -1.02 -16.97 -24.90
N LYS A 250 -0.76 -16.11 -25.88
CA LYS A 250 -0.68 -16.43 -27.30
C LYS A 250 0.76 -16.50 -27.77
#